data_f930ee5f45d6962ba54f4d870b4632bc
#
_entry.id   f930ee5f45d6962ba54f4d870b4632bc
#
_cell.length_a   1.000
_cell.length_b   1.000
_cell.length_c   1.000
_cell.angle_alpha   90.00
_cell.angle_beta   90.00
_cell.angle_gamma   90.00
#
_symmetry.space_group_name_H-M   'P 1'
#
loop_
_entity.id
_entity.type
_entity.pdbx_description
1 polymer ?
#
loop_
_entity_poly.entity_id
_entity_poly.type
_entity_poly.pdbx_seq_one_letter_code
_entity_poly.pdbx_strand_id
1 'polypeptide(L)'
;MSDISLNLSIRDESSHLFKRCVRKLLESTFILRDKDEKLYQFVSRESNRSDISEYLRMIGFDVMLEEKTGVCMLVVSEEDADTVGLKRVNVVTFSTLQYHLLLVLWKVYLENIGYSEGNFVTKGDLIDKIKSYEVQVTSTELNMALRRFKKYSLINFSDDESGEDMKIQLYP
;
A
#
# COMPACT_ATOMS: atom_id res chain seq x y z
N MET A 1 40.58 4.83 14.47
CA MET A 1 40.22 4.30 13.12
C MET A 1 38.81 3.70 13.05
N SER A 2 38.05 3.63 14.16
CA SER A 2 36.69 3.06 14.20
C SER A 2 35.58 3.99 13.69
N ASP A 3 35.74 5.31 13.77
CA ASP A 3 34.66 6.25 13.42
C ASP A 3 34.42 6.41 11.91
N ILE A 4 35.48 6.22 11.09
CA ILE A 4 35.37 6.38 9.63
C ILE A 4 34.65 5.17 9.00
N SER A 5 34.89 3.97 9.51
CA SER A 5 34.22 2.75 9.03
C SER A 5 32.73 2.74 9.40
N LEU A 6 32.35 3.25 10.58
CA LEU A 6 30.98 3.38 11.02
C LEU A 6 30.20 4.39 10.15
N ASN A 7 30.79 5.54 9.85
CA ASN A 7 30.18 6.54 8.98
C ASN A 7 30.00 6.09 7.53
N LEU A 8 30.91 5.27 7.00
CA LEU A 8 30.78 4.69 5.67
C LEU A 8 29.65 3.65 5.60
N SER A 9 29.52 2.79 6.61
CA SER A 9 28.44 1.79 6.66
C SER A 9 27.06 2.44 6.82
N ILE A 10 26.93 3.49 7.63
CA ILE A 10 25.67 4.25 7.79
C ILE A 10 25.30 4.97 6.48
N ARG A 11 26.25 5.53 5.75
CA ARG A 11 26.01 6.15 4.45
C ARG A 11 25.57 5.12 3.41
N ASP A 12 26.16 3.94 3.40
CA ASP A 12 25.78 2.85 2.49
C ASP A 12 24.37 2.33 2.80
N GLU A 13 24.03 2.14 4.07
CA GLU A 13 22.69 1.70 4.47
C GLU A 13 21.63 2.76 4.15
N SER A 14 21.90 4.03 4.43
CA SER A 14 21.01 5.15 4.09
C SER A 14 20.79 5.25 2.57
N SER A 15 21.85 5.14 1.78
CA SER A 15 21.77 5.12 0.30
C SER A 15 20.96 3.93 -0.21
N HIS A 16 21.10 2.76 0.42
CA HIS A 16 20.36 1.57 0.05
C HIS A 16 18.85 1.72 0.36
N LEU A 17 18.50 2.26 1.54
CA LEU A 17 17.11 2.52 1.92
C LEU A 17 16.47 3.58 1.03
N PHE A 18 17.18 4.65 0.71
CA PHE A 18 16.74 5.66 -0.26
C PHE A 18 16.34 5.03 -1.60
N LYS A 19 17.24 4.25 -2.20
CA LYS A 19 16.99 3.56 -3.48
C LYS A 19 15.79 2.61 -3.40
N ARG A 20 15.64 1.91 -2.28
CA ARG A 20 14.51 1.00 -2.06
C ARG A 20 13.20 1.76 -1.92
N CYS A 21 13.16 2.89 -1.19
CA CYS A 21 11.97 3.73 -1.08
C CYS A 21 11.54 4.25 -2.45
N VAL A 22 12.46 4.82 -3.23
CA VAL A 22 12.16 5.33 -4.58
C VAL A 22 11.61 4.22 -5.48
N ARG A 23 12.28 3.05 -5.52
CA ARG A 23 11.79 1.92 -6.32
C ARG A 23 10.42 1.45 -5.89
N LYS A 24 10.19 1.31 -4.57
CA LYS A 24 8.90 0.89 -4.03
C LYS A 24 7.78 1.86 -4.38
N LEU A 25 8.03 3.17 -4.27
CA LEU A 25 7.06 4.20 -4.65
C LEU A 25 6.74 4.17 -6.14
N LEU A 26 7.75 4.01 -7.00
CA LEU A 26 7.54 3.91 -8.45
C LEU A 26 6.85 2.60 -8.86
N GLU A 27 7.07 1.51 -8.14
CA GLU A 27 6.49 0.19 -8.44
C GLU A 27 5.07 0.04 -7.93
N SER A 28 4.80 0.41 -6.67
CA SER A 28 3.53 0.16 -5.99
C SER A 28 2.79 1.41 -5.55
N THR A 29 3.31 2.59 -5.83
CA THR A 29 2.77 3.93 -5.50
C THR A 29 2.72 4.29 -4.03
N PHE A 30 2.90 3.34 -3.10
CA PHE A 30 2.87 3.61 -1.67
C PHE A 30 3.77 2.67 -0.85
N ILE A 31 4.13 3.16 0.34
CA ILE A 31 4.84 2.46 1.42
C ILE A 31 3.91 2.45 2.62
N LEU A 32 3.63 1.27 3.17
CA LEU A 32 2.73 1.09 4.32
C LEU A 32 3.54 0.83 5.59
N ARG A 33 3.17 1.48 6.70
CA ARG A 33 3.79 1.27 8.02
C ARG A 33 3.81 -0.21 8.41
N ASP A 34 2.67 -0.88 8.29
CA ASP A 34 2.48 -2.24 8.77
C ASP A 34 3.13 -3.31 7.89
N LYS A 35 3.41 -2.98 6.63
CA LYS A 35 3.98 -3.93 5.66
C LYS A 35 5.45 -3.65 5.37
N ASP A 36 5.80 -2.38 5.26
CA ASP A 36 7.10 -1.92 4.80
C ASP A 36 7.82 -1.14 5.92
N GLU A 37 7.76 -1.61 7.16
CA GLU A 37 8.15 -0.89 8.37
C GLU A 37 9.48 -0.14 8.25
N LYS A 38 10.55 -0.82 7.80
CA LYS A 38 11.88 -0.19 7.65
C LYS A 38 11.91 0.95 6.65
N LEU A 39 11.18 0.81 5.54
CA LEU A 39 11.06 1.86 4.51
C LEU A 39 10.20 3.00 5.02
N TYR A 40 9.13 2.69 5.73
CA TYR A 40 8.26 3.69 6.33
C TYR A 40 9.01 4.52 7.39
N GLN A 41 9.74 3.88 8.31
CA GLN A 41 10.57 4.56 9.29
C GLN A 41 11.65 5.44 8.65
N PHE A 42 12.18 5.02 7.49
CA PHE A 42 13.14 5.83 6.76
C PHE A 42 12.50 7.08 6.15
N VAL A 43 11.36 6.94 5.46
CA VAL A 43 10.69 8.06 4.78
C VAL A 43 9.94 8.98 5.77
N SER A 44 9.60 8.51 6.97
CA SER A 44 8.98 9.33 8.03
C SER A 44 9.92 10.40 8.58
N ARG A 45 11.24 10.22 8.45
CA ARG A 45 12.21 11.26 8.81
C ARG A 45 12.17 12.37 7.76
N GLU A 46 11.95 13.61 8.21
CA GLU A 46 11.76 14.76 7.32
C GLU A 46 12.92 14.96 6.33
N SER A 47 14.18 14.84 6.80
CA SER A 47 15.36 14.97 5.94
C SER A 47 15.35 13.95 4.79
N ASN A 48 15.09 12.65 5.10
CA ASN A 48 15.07 11.60 4.10
C ASN A 48 13.90 11.75 3.13
N ARG A 49 12.74 12.19 3.65
CA ARG A 49 11.55 12.46 2.82
C ARG A 49 11.79 13.63 1.87
N SER A 50 12.45 14.69 2.35
CA SER A 50 12.83 15.84 1.52
C SER A 50 13.75 15.42 0.38
N ASP A 51 14.78 14.60 0.66
CA ASP A 51 15.71 14.11 -0.36
C ASP A 51 14.98 13.24 -1.41
N ILE A 52 14.05 12.37 -0.98
CA ILE A 52 13.24 11.55 -1.88
C ILE A 52 12.32 12.43 -2.73
N SER A 53 11.67 13.42 -2.11
CA SER A 53 10.79 14.37 -2.78
C SER A 53 11.54 15.17 -3.84
N GLU A 54 12.72 15.74 -3.51
CA GLU A 54 13.56 16.47 -4.46
C GLU A 54 13.95 15.60 -5.66
N TYR A 55 14.37 14.35 -5.41
CA TYR A 55 14.69 13.41 -6.48
C TYR A 55 13.49 13.10 -7.38
N LEU A 56 12.31 12.87 -6.79
CA LEU A 56 11.10 12.51 -7.53
C LEU A 56 10.51 13.70 -8.30
N ARG A 57 10.67 14.92 -7.81
CA ARG A 57 10.25 16.14 -8.52
C ARG A 57 10.96 16.31 -9.86
N MET A 58 12.21 15.85 -9.99
CA MET A 58 12.92 15.88 -11.28
C MET A 58 12.22 15.05 -12.37
N ILE A 59 11.32 14.15 -11.98
CA ILE A 59 10.54 13.31 -12.90
C ILE A 59 9.02 13.55 -12.78
N GLY A 60 8.62 14.69 -12.19
CA GLY A 60 7.22 15.13 -12.10
C GLY A 60 6.40 14.50 -10.99
N PHE A 61 7.04 13.88 -9.99
CA PHE A 61 6.36 13.29 -8.83
C PHE A 61 6.80 13.92 -7.51
N ASP A 62 5.99 13.75 -6.49
CA ASP A 62 6.26 14.13 -5.12
C ASP A 62 5.83 13.03 -4.14
N VAL A 63 6.09 13.20 -2.86
CA VAL A 63 5.76 12.24 -1.80
C VAL A 63 4.86 12.89 -0.78
N MET A 64 3.73 12.25 -0.49
CA MET A 64 2.81 12.64 0.58
C MET A 64 2.85 11.59 1.69
N LEU A 65 3.05 12.04 2.94
CA LEU A 65 3.02 11.20 4.14
C LEU A 65 1.77 11.48 4.94
N GLU A 66 0.94 10.46 5.16
CA GLU A 66 -0.20 10.50 6.08
C GLU A 66 0.13 9.66 7.32
N GLU A 67 0.49 10.36 8.40
CA GLU A 67 0.98 9.70 9.63
C GLU A 67 -0.11 8.93 10.37
N LYS A 68 -1.36 9.42 10.34
CA LYS A 68 -2.48 8.77 11.05
C LYS A 68 -2.76 7.39 10.51
N THR A 69 -2.83 7.26 9.19
CA THR A 69 -3.08 5.98 8.51
C THR A 69 -1.80 5.16 8.33
N GLY A 70 -0.62 5.79 8.46
CA GLY A 70 0.66 5.11 8.25
C GLY A 70 0.97 4.84 6.78
N VAL A 71 0.55 5.75 5.90
CA VAL A 71 0.73 5.64 4.45
C VAL A 71 1.64 6.74 3.94
N CYS A 72 2.67 6.36 3.19
CA CYS A 72 3.44 7.28 2.36
C CYS A 72 3.15 6.96 0.90
N MET A 73 2.72 7.93 0.11
CA MET A 73 2.30 7.73 -1.27
C MET A 73 3.02 8.65 -2.26
N LEU A 74 3.18 8.13 -3.48
CA LEU A 74 3.63 8.89 -4.63
C LEU A 74 2.46 9.72 -5.17
N VAL A 75 2.67 11.01 -5.34
CA VAL A 75 1.69 11.94 -5.93
C VAL A 75 2.31 12.65 -7.13
N VAL A 76 1.50 13.21 -8.00
CA VAL A 76 2.00 14.07 -9.08
C VAL A 76 2.41 15.40 -8.47
N SER A 77 3.57 15.93 -8.86
CA SER A 77 4.02 17.25 -8.42
C SER A 77 3.02 18.32 -8.83
N GLU A 78 2.76 19.29 -7.94
CA GLU A 78 1.85 20.40 -8.23
C GLU A 78 2.31 21.23 -9.45
N GLU A 79 3.62 21.33 -9.65
CA GLU A 79 4.21 22.06 -10.79
C GLU A 79 3.92 21.38 -12.14
N ASP A 80 3.71 20.05 -12.12
CA ASP A 80 3.45 19.22 -13.29
C ASP A 80 1.98 18.80 -13.43
N ALA A 81 1.10 19.23 -12.53
CA ALA A 81 -0.31 18.84 -12.52
C ALA A 81 -1.04 19.20 -13.83
N ASP A 82 -0.61 20.28 -14.50
CA ASP A 82 -1.17 20.76 -15.77
C ASP A 82 -0.50 20.15 -17.01
N THR A 83 0.50 19.27 -16.83
CA THR A 83 1.18 18.64 -17.96
C THR A 83 0.28 17.60 -18.61
N VAL A 84 -0.48 18.07 -19.61
CA VAL A 84 -1.37 17.24 -20.43
C VAL A 84 -0.56 16.15 -21.12
N GLY A 85 -0.76 14.89 -20.72
CA GLY A 85 -0.22 13.73 -21.44
C GLY A 85 0.64 12.77 -20.63
N LEU A 86 1.02 13.06 -19.39
CA LEU A 86 1.63 12.05 -18.53
C LEU A 86 0.60 10.97 -18.20
N LYS A 87 0.67 9.83 -18.91
CA LYS A 87 -0.09 8.64 -18.51
C LYS A 87 0.26 8.35 -17.07
N ARG A 88 -0.75 8.27 -16.21
CA ARG A 88 -0.55 7.90 -14.80
C ARG A 88 0.29 6.62 -14.76
N VAL A 89 1.45 6.71 -14.12
CA VAL A 89 2.24 5.51 -13.81
C VAL A 89 1.37 4.64 -12.91
N ASN A 90 1.25 3.35 -13.22
CA ASN A 90 0.49 2.35 -12.44
C ASN A 90 -1.05 2.52 -12.40
N VAL A 91 -1.68 2.85 -13.52
CA VAL A 91 -3.14 2.71 -13.63
C VAL A 91 -3.51 1.23 -13.67
N VAL A 92 -4.25 0.78 -12.68
CA VAL A 92 -4.78 -0.59 -12.60
C VAL A 92 -6.28 -0.55 -12.89
N THR A 93 -6.71 -1.31 -13.89
CA THR A 93 -8.13 -1.46 -14.19
C THR A 93 -8.67 -2.71 -13.53
N PHE A 94 -9.70 -2.57 -12.72
CA PHE A 94 -10.44 -3.66 -12.10
C PHE A 94 -11.71 -3.96 -12.91
N SER A 95 -12.20 -5.20 -12.88
CA SER A 95 -13.53 -5.54 -13.42
C SER A 95 -14.64 -4.97 -12.51
N THR A 96 -15.86 -4.86 -13.04
CA THR A 96 -17.03 -4.42 -12.26
C THR A 96 -17.21 -5.23 -10.98
N LEU A 97 -17.06 -6.55 -11.06
CA LEU A 97 -17.11 -7.44 -9.90
C LEU A 97 -16.02 -7.09 -8.87
N GLN A 98 -14.80 -6.87 -9.33
CA GLN A 98 -13.70 -6.47 -8.43
C GLN A 98 -13.94 -5.11 -7.75
N TYR A 99 -14.55 -4.16 -8.45
CA TYR A 99 -14.97 -2.89 -7.82
C TYR A 99 -16.03 -3.11 -6.75
N HIS A 100 -17.03 -3.95 -6.99
CA HIS A 100 -18.03 -4.28 -5.96
C HIS A 100 -17.37 -4.93 -4.73
N LEU A 101 -16.47 -5.88 -4.94
CA LEU A 101 -15.73 -6.50 -3.85
C LEU A 101 -14.85 -5.51 -3.08
N LEU A 102 -14.20 -4.55 -3.76
CA LEU A 102 -13.46 -3.47 -3.11
C LEU A 102 -14.36 -2.58 -2.27
N LEU A 103 -15.56 -2.24 -2.74
CA LEU A 103 -16.51 -1.46 -1.96
C LEU A 103 -16.98 -2.20 -0.69
N VAL A 104 -17.19 -3.51 -0.77
CA VAL A 104 -17.51 -4.35 0.40
C VAL A 104 -16.33 -4.34 1.39
N LEU A 105 -15.10 -4.57 0.91
CA LEU A 105 -13.89 -4.53 1.76
C LEU A 105 -13.69 -3.14 2.40
N TRP A 106 -13.90 -2.08 1.63
CA TRP A 106 -13.84 -0.70 2.13
C TRP A 106 -14.86 -0.44 3.24
N LYS A 107 -16.08 -0.93 3.08
CA LYS A 107 -17.10 -0.80 4.12
C LYS A 107 -16.72 -1.58 5.39
N VAL A 108 -16.21 -2.82 5.24
CA VAL A 108 -15.68 -3.60 6.38
C VAL A 108 -14.54 -2.87 7.06
N TYR A 109 -13.62 -2.28 6.29
CA TYR A 109 -12.54 -1.46 6.83
C TYR A 109 -13.08 -0.30 7.66
N LEU A 110 -14.06 0.45 7.16
CA LEU A 110 -14.66 1.57 7.88
C LEU A 110 -15.39 1.14 9.16
N GLU A 111 -16.05 -0.02 9.14
CA GLU A 111 -16.69 -0.59 10.32
C GLU A 111 -15.69 -1.00 11.40
N ASN A 112 -14.48 -1.40 11.00
CA ASN A 112 -13.42 -1.84 11.91
C ASN A 112 -12.51 -0.70 12.42
N ILE A 113 -12.61 0.51 11.86
CA ILE A 113 -11.84 1.66 12.34
C ILE A 113 -12.22 1.96 13.80
N GLY A 114 -11.21 1.97 14.68
CA GLY A 114 -11.36 2.29 16.10
C GLY A 114 -11.54 1.07 17.02
N TYR A 115 -11.59 -0.14 16.49
CA TYR A 115 -11.51 -1.35 17.30
C TYR A 115 -10.07 -1.77 17.54
N SER A 116 -9.77 -2.21 18.78
CA SER A 116 -8.41 -2.57 19.22
C SER A 116 -7.85 -3.83 18.58
N GLU A 117 -8.67 -4.65 17.93
CA GLU A 117 -8.27 -5.93 17.32
C GLU A 117 -7.67 -5.79 15.93
N GLY A 118 -7.57 -4.56 15.39
CA GLY A 118 -7.00 -4.29 14.07
C GLY A 118 -7.99 -4.46 12.93
N ASN A 119 -7.55 -4.12 11.71
CA ASN A 119 -8.37 -4.14 10.50
C ASN A 119 -8.33 -5.53 9.84
N PHE A 120 -8.91 -6.53 10.49
CA PHE A 120 -9.00 -7.90 9.97
C PHE A 120 -10.45 -8.29 9.70
N VAL A 121 -10.63 -9.16 8.73
CA VAL A 121 -11.89 -9.87 8.46
C VAL A 121 -11.57 -11.32 8.11
N THR A 122 -12.40 -12.27 8.55
CA THR A 122 -12.27 -13.65 8.08
C THR A 122 -12.86 -13.78 6.68
N LYS A 123 -12.41 -14.76 5.92
CA LYS A 123 -12.96 -15.01 4.59
C LYS A 123 -14.43 -15.40 4.67
N GLY A 124 -14.84 -16.14 5.71
CA GLY A 124 -16.25 -16.50 5.96
C GLY A 124 -17.11 -15.24 6.18
N ASP A 125 -16.70 -14.34 7.10
CA ASP A 125 -17.42 -13.09 7.34
C ASP A 125 -17.50 -12.22 6.08
N LEU A 126 -16.42 -12.19 5.29
CA LEU A 126 -16.42 -11.47 4.02
C LEU A 126 -17.43 -12.07 3.04
N ILE A 127 -17.52 -13.41 2.92
CA ILE A 127 -18.50 -14.11 2.07
C ILE A 127 -19.92 -13.77 2.51
N ASP A 128 -20.20 -13.76 3.81
CA ASP A 128 -21.53 -13.44 4.32
C ASP A 128 -21.90 -11.97 4.07
N LYS A 129 -20.95 -11.06 4.21
CA LYS A 129 -21.15 -9.65 3.83
C LYS A 129 -21.40 -9.50 2.32
N ILE A 130 -20.64 -10.18 1.47
CA ILE A 130 -20.84 -10.17 0.03
C ILE A 130 -22.27 -10.62 -0.32
N LYS A 131 -22.75 -11.71 0.31
CA LYS A 131 -24.12 -12.20 0.13
C LYS A 131 -25.16 -11.18 0.60
N SER A 132 -24.92 -10.51 1.74
CA SER A 132 -25.84 -9.51 2.27
C SER A 132 -26.01 -8.27 1.37
N TYR A 133 -25.02 -7.99 0.52
CA TYR A 133 -25.10 -6.96 -0.52
C TYR A 133 -25.55 -7.49 -1.89
N GLU A 134 -26.05 -8.73 -1.95
CA GLU A 134 -26.54 -9.37 -3.17
C GLU A 134 -25.50 -9.41 -4.30
N VAL A 135 -24.20 -9.36 -3.97
CA VAL A 135 -23.13 -9.49 -4.96
C VAL A 135 -22.94 -10.97 -5.29
N GLN A 136 -23.24 -11.33 -6.52
CA GLN A 136 -23.05 -12.71 -7.01
C GLN A 136 -21.57 -12.92 -7.37
N VAL A 137 -20.93 -13.85 -6.69
CA VAL A 137 -19.52 -14.22 -6.92
C VAL A 137 -19.32 -15.70 -6.65
N THR A 138 -18.59 -16.35 -7.54
CA THR A 138 -18.13 -17.72 -7.32
C THR A 138 -16.88 -17.75 -6.44
N SER A 139 -16.63 -18.89 -5.78
CA SER A 139 -15.40 -19.05 -4.96
C SER A 139 -14.12 -18.83 -5.77
N THR A 140 -14.11 -19.21 -7.04
CA THR A 140 -12.96 -19.01 -7.93
C THR A 140 -12.73 -17.53 -8.22
N GLU A 141 -13.78 -16.78 -8.56
CA GLU A 141 -13.69 -15.33 -8.83
C GLU A 141 -13.28 -14.55 -7.59
N LEU A 142 -13.83 -14.91 -6.42
CA LEU A 142 -13.44 -14.30 -5.15
C LEU A 142 -11.95 -14.53 -4.89
N ASN A 143 -11.47 -15.76 -4.99
CA ASN A 143 -10.05 -16.07 -4.76
C ASN A 143 -9.13 -15.34 -5.75
N MET A 144 -9.52 -15.24 -7.03
CA MET A 144 -8.75 -14.46 -8.01
C MET A 144 -8.72 -12.96 -7.67
N ALA A 145 -9.86 -12.41 -7.25
CA ALA A 145 -9.94 -11.02 -6.83
C ALA A 145 -9.06 -10.75 -5.60
N LEU A 146 -9.15 -11.58 -4.55
CA LEU A 146 -8.34 -11.45 -3.34
C LEU A 146 -6.83 -11.51 -3.64
N ARG A 147 -6.39 -12.47 -4.47
CA ARG A 147 -4.97 -12.53 -4.91
C ARG A 147 -4.54 -11.28 -5.66
N ARG A 148 -5.43 -10.72 -6.49
CA ARG A 148 -5.15 -9.48 -7.20
C ARG A 148 -5.05 -8.30 -6.24
N PHE A 149 -5.94 -8.18 -5.27
CA PHE A 149 -5.89 -7.14 -4.24
C PHE A 149 -4.64 -7.25 -3.36
N LYS A 150 -4.23 -8.47 -3.00
CA LYS A 150 -2.96 -8.73 -2.30
C LYS A 150 -1.76 -8.26 -3.13
N LYS A 151 -1.74 -8.55 -4.45
CA LYS A 151 -0.69 -8.09 -5.37
C LYS A 151 -0.51 -6.56 -5.34
N TYR A 152 -1.63 -5.83 -5.28
CA TYR A 152 -1.61 -4.36 -5.21
C TYR A 152 -1.58 -3.80 -3.79
N SER A 153 -1.32 -4.65 -2.80
CA SER A 153 -1.20 -4.27 -1.39
C SER A 153 -2.43 -3.56 -0.81
N LEU A 154 -3.62 -3.83 -1.34
CA LEU A 154 -4.89 -3.37 -0.78
C LEU A 154 -5.31 -4.22 0.43
N ILE A 155 -4.88 -5.50 0.44
CA ILE A 155 -5.10 -6.45 1.51
C ILE A 155 -3.86 -7.33 1.69
N ASN A 156 -3.79 -8.08 2.80
CA ASN A 156 -2.84 -9.15 2.98
C ASN A 156 -3.49 -10.37 3.65
N PHE A 157 -2.98 -11.55 3.36
CA PHE A 157 -3.36 -12.82 4.00
C PHE A 157 -2.22 -13.83 3.83
N SER A 158 -2.18 -14.85 4.69
CA SER A 158 -1.23 -15.96 4.56
C SER A 158 -1.63 -16.86 3.40
N ASP A 159 -0.66 -17.26 2.57
CA ASP A 159 -0.91 -18.19 1.46
C ASP A 159 -1.03 -19.64 1.97
N ASP A 160 -0.59 -19.91 3.21
CA ASP A 160 -0.69 -21.22 3.87
C ASP A 160 -2.05 -21.45 4.53
N GLU A 161 -2.81 -20.36 4.77
CA GLU A 161 -4.16 -20.44 5.32
C GLU A 161 -5.18 -20.63 4.19
N SER A 162 -6.04 -21.61 4.35
CA SER A 162 -7.14 -21.90 3.41
C SER A 162 -8.44 -22.13 4.18
N GLY A 163 -9.58 -21.85 3.52
CA GLY A 163 -10.88 -22.03 4.14
C GLY A 163 -11.51 -20.72 4.59
N GLU A 164 -12.60 -20.83 5.39
CA GLU A 164 -13.40 -19.70 5.83
C GLU A 164 -12.75 -18.91 6.97
N ASP A 165 -11.88 -19.58 7.76
CA ASP A 165 -11.17 -18.98 8.89
C ASP A 165 -9.94 -18.14 8.47
N MET A 166 -9.59 -18.13 7.16
CA MET A 166 -8.47 -17.35 6.64
C MET A 166 -8.64 -15.87 7.01
N LYS A 167 -7.67 -15.32 7.74
CA LYS A 167 -7.66 -13.91 8.14
C LYS A 167 -7.12 -13.03 7.03
N ILE A 168 -7.90 -12.02 6.68
CA ILE A 168 -7.56 -11.02 5.65
C ILE A 168 -7.34 -9.70 6.38
N GLN A 169 -6.12 -9.20 6.29
CA GLN A 169 -5.76 -7.86 6.79
C GLN A 169 -6.14 -6.81 5.75
N LEU A 170 -6.83 -5.76 6.18
CA LEU A 170 -7.23 -4.64 5.33
C LEU A 170 -6.27 -3.47 5.56
N TYR A 171 -5.84 -2.84 4.48
CA TYR A 171 -5.03 -1.63 4.52
C TYR A 171 -5.86 -0.39 4.21
N PRO A 172 -5.47 0.80 4.72
CA PRO A 172 -6.18 2.06 4.49
C PRO A 172 -6.20 2.48 3.02
#